data_5a66b0f92a4bd03ae1bfb403eab4418e
#
_entry.id   5a66b0f92a4bd03ae1bfb403eab4418e
#
_cell.length_a   1.000
_cell.length_b   1.000
_cell.length_c   1.000
_cell.angle_alpha   90.00
_cell.angle_beta   90.00
_cell.angle_gamma   90.00
#
_symmetry.space_group_name_H-M   'P 1'
#
loop_
_entity.id
_entity.type
_entity.pdbx_description
1 polymer ?
#
loop_
_entity_poly.entity_id
_entity_poly.type
_entity_poly.pdbx_seq_one_letter_code
_entity_poly.pdbx_strand_id
1 'polypeptide(L)' 'MQAYTVEQVAEILNIGRDKVYFLLRTGQLHSIKIGKLRRITDQHIRDFVASLEAENP' A
#
# COMPACT_ATOMS: atom_id res chain seq x y z
N MET A 1 1.52 1.50 16.05
CA MET A 1 1.49 1.71 14.59
C MET A 1 2.49 0.78 13.92
N GLN A 2 2.09 0.14 12.84
CA GLN A 2 2.97 -0.73 12.06
C GLN A 2 3.29 -0.09 10.71
N ALA A 3 4.50 -0.34 10.22
CA ALA A 3 4.92 0.08 8.90
C ALA A 3 5.52 -1.14 8.19
N TYR A 4 5.19 -1.27 6.91
CA TYR A 4 5.52 -2.47 6.12
C TYR A 4 6.36 -2.11 4.91
N THR A 5 7.15 -3.09 4.46
CA THR A 5 7.86 -2.97 3.18
C THR A 5 6.89 -3.26 2.05
N VAL A 6 7.31 -2.95 0.82
CA VAL A 6 6.52 -3.27 -0.38
C VAL A 6 6.25 -4.77 -0.45
N GLU A 7 7.27 -5.59 -0.16
CA GLU A 7 7.14 -7.04 -0.19
C GLU A 7 6.12 -7.54 0.82
N GLN A 8 6.12 -6.97 2.02
CA GLN A 8 5.16 -7.34 3.06
C GLN A 8 3.74 -6.97 2.65
N VAL A 9 3.55 -5.78 2.05
CA VAL A 9 2.23 -5.35 1.57
C VAL A 9 1.73 -6.29 0.47
N ALA A 10 2.62 -6.69 -0.43
CA ALA A 10 2.26 -7.64 -1.49
C ALA A 10 1.72 -8.94 -0.90
N GLU A 11 2.34 -9.44 0.17
CA GLU A 11 1.86 -10.64 0.85
C GLU A 11 0.54 -10.40 1.57
N ILE A 12 0.41 -9.27 2.27
CA ILE A 12 -0.80 -8.94 3.02
C ILE A 12 -2.01 -8.86 2.10
N LEU A 13 -1.85 -8.20 0.96
CA LEU A 13 -2.92 -8.03 -0.01
C LEU A 13 -3.02 -9.18 -1.00
N ASN A 14 -2.06 -10.11 -0.94
CA ASN A 14 -1.98 -11.27 -1.83
C ASN A 14 -1.97 -10.86 -3.31
N ILE A 15 -1.12 -9.89 -3.62
CA ILE A 15 -0.93 -9.41 -4.99
C ILE A 15 0.57 -9.41 -5.30
N GLY A 16 0.91 -9.26 -6.56
CA GLY A 16 2.30 -9.22 -6.96
C GLY A 16 2.98 -7.92 -6.53
N ARG A 17 4.29 -7.98 -6.30
CA ARG A 17 5.08 -6.82 -5.92
C ARG A 17 4.99 -5.70 -6.96
N ASP A 18 4.99 -6.06 -8.25
CA ASP A 18 4.87 -5.10 -9.33
C ASP A 18 3.56 -4.32 -9.24
N LYS A 19 2.49 -4.97 -8.82
CA LYS A 19 1.19 -4.33 -8.64
C LYS A 19 1.25 -3.31 -7.51
N VAL A 20 1.96 -3.62 -6.43
CA VAL A 20 2.13 -2.67 -5.33
C VAL A 20 2.88 -1.44 -5.80
N TYR A 21 3.96 -1.60 -6.56
CA TYR A 21 4.70 -0.48 -7.12
C TYR A 21 3.84 0.37 -8.04
N PHE A 22 3.01 -0.27 -8.85
CA PHE A 22 2.07 0.44 -9.71
C PHE A 22 1.10 1.30 -8.89
N LEU A 23 0.54 0.73 -7.82
CA LEU A 23 -0.38 1.44 -6.94
C LEU A 23 0.28 2.65 -6.27
N LEU A 24 1.53 2.49 -5.86
CA LEU A 24 2.29 3.59 -5.27
C LEU A 24 2.56 4.69 -6.29
N ARG A 25 2.97 4.30 -7.50
CA ARG A 25 3.31 5.26 -8.56
C ARG A 25 2.09 6.08 -8.99
N THR A 26 0.92 5.45 -9.05
CA THR A 26 -0.30 6.12 -9.50
C THR A 26 -1.02 6.87 -8.37
N GLY A 27 -0.50 6.79 -7.14
CA GLY A 27 -1.08 7.49 -6.00
C GLY A 27 -2.29 6.81 -5.38
N GLN A 28 -2.63 5.60 -5.83
CA GLN A 28 -3.75 4.86 -5.26
C GLN A 28 -3.44 4.32 -3.87
N LEU A 29 -2.19 3.97 -3.63
CA LEU A 29 -1.70 3.51 -2.33
C LEU A 29 -0.66 4.51 -1.85
N HIS A 30 -0.85 5.05 -0.66
CA HIS A 30 0.06 6.03 -0.10
C HIS A 30 1.18 5.35 0.68
N SER A 31 2.25 6.08 0.88
CA SER A 31 3.41 5.59 1.63
C SER A 31 4.13 6.78 2.25
N ILE A 32 5.06 6.49 3.16
CA ILE A 32 5.93 7.51 3.73
C ILE A 32 7.38 7.14 3.40
N LYS A 33 8.22 8.15 3.37
CA LYS A 33 9.64 7.96 3.12
C LYS A 33 10.39 8.28 4.41
N ILE A 34 11.15 7.31 4.89
CA ILE A 34 11.97 7.47 6.09
C ILE A 34 13.43 7.37 5.64
N GLY A 35 14.08 8.54 5.48
CA GLY A 35 15.39 8.58 4.88
C GLY A 35 15.34 8.06 3.45
N LYS A 36 16.02 6.97 3.17
CA LYS A 36 16.01 6.32 1.85
C LYS A 36 15.02 5.17 1.77
N LEU A 37 14.32 4.89 2.86
CA LEU A 37 13.41 3.75 2.94
C LEU A 37 11.98 4.20 2.71
N ARG A 38 11.23 3.41 1.95
CA ARG A 38 9.80 3.64 1.73
C ARG A 38 9.03 2.62 2.57
N ARG A 39 8.03 3.12 3.29
CA ARG A 39 7.20 2.26 4.15
C ARG A 39 5.73 2.60 3.96
N ILE A 40 4.89 1.57 4.08
CA ILE A 40 3.44 1.70 3.97
C ILE A 40 2.86 1.35 5.33
N THR A 41 2.07 2.25 5.91
CA THR A 41 1.51 2.04 7.25
C THR A 41 0.20 1.28 7.18
N ASP A 42 -0.24 0.78 8.34
CA ASP A 42 -1.57 0.17 8.47
C ASP A 42 -2.65 1.08 7.92
N GLN A 43 -2.56 2.36 8.24
CA GLN A 43 -3.58 3.32 7.82
C GLN A 43 -3.60 3.47 6.30
N HIS A 44 -2.43 3.48 5.66
CA HIS A 44 -2.36 3.54 4.21
C HIS A 44 -3.06 2.35 3.57
N ILE A 45 -2.86 1.16 4.13
CA ILE A 45 -3.48 -0.06 3.62
C ILE A 45 -4.98 -0.01 3.81
N ARG A 46 -5.44 0.42 4.98
CA ARG A 46 -6.88 0.54 5.27
C ARG A 46 -7.56 1.54 4.35
N ASP A 47 -6.93 2.69 4.13
CA ASP A 47 -7.48 3.73 3.25
C ASP A 47 -7.59 3.22 1.83
N PHE A 48 -6.58 2.48 1.36
CA PHE A 48 -6.59 1.91 0.03
C PHE A 48 -7.74 0.90 -0.13
N VAL A 49 -7.87 -0.03 0.82
CA VAL A 49 -8.93 -1.04 0.78
C VAL A 49 -10.30 -0.38 0.84
N ALA A 50 -10.45 0.62 1.71
CA ALA A 50 -11.71 1.35 1.84
C ALA A 50 -12.10 2.03 0.53
N SER A 51 -11.12 2.59 -0.19
CA SER A 51 -11.41 3.25 -1.46
C SER A 51 -11.86 2.25 -2.53
N LEU A 52 -11.30 1.04 -2.51
CA LEU A 52 -11.73 -0.02 -3.43
C LEU A 52 -13.15 -0.46 -3.12
N GLU A 53 -13.49 -0.60 -1.84
CA GLU A 53 -14.83 -1.01 -1.43
C GLU A 53 -15.86 0.06 -1.82
N ALA A 54 -15.49 1.33 -1.76
CA ALA A 54 -16.37 2.42 -2.15
C ALA A 54 -16.63 2.41 -3.66
N GLU A 55 -15.64 1.99 -4.46
CA GLU A 55 -15.77 1.92 -5.92
C GLU A 55 -16.49 0.67 -6.39
N ASN A 56 -16.45 -0.41 -5.59
CA ASN A 56 -17.00 -1.72 -5.95
C ASN A 56 -17.97 -2.17 -4.86
N PRO A 57 -19.16 -1.58 -4.79
CA PRO A 57 -20.14 -1.93 -3.77
C PRO A 57 -20.70 -3.34 -3.95
#